data_6b53c8502671ab14097f60a48d477f56
#
_entry.id   6b53c8502671ab14097f60a48d477f56
#
_cell.length_a   1.000
_cell.length_b   1.000
_cell.length_c   1.000
_cell.angle_alpha   90.00
_cell.angle_beta   90.00
_cell.angle_gamma   90.00
#
_symmetry.space_group_name_H-M   'P 1'
#
loop_
_entity.id
_entity.type
_entity.pdbx_description
1 polymer ?
#
loop_
_entity_poly.entity_id
_entity_poly.type
_entity_poly.pdbx_seq_one_letter_code
_entity_poly.pdbx_strand_id
1 'polypeptide(L)'
;MIEARELTKQFVRTLKKGKKEQFFAVDHVSFVAKQGEILGILGPNGAGKTTLLRMLGSLMEPTEGMVVVTDKDGRQMTAKSDLKRHIGYLSENTKLYGRFTVREMLAIFGELYGFTVEECTVKINWICDLLDMEEFIDNRIEKLSTGQKQRTSIARCLIHDPDIYIFDEPTLGLDIISSKAIIDFMKQEKERGKSVLYSTHYMEEAEFLCDRIVMINKGHIMAVGTPQELKEQTGTGNLRDTFFAFMEGDTADEYEAVEDSL
;
A
#
# COMPACT_ATOMS: atom_id res chain seq x y z
N MET A 1 -10.13 8.00 -6.55
CA MET A 1 -9.18 8.91 -5.87
C MET A 1 -9.26 8.66 -4.37
N ILE A 2 -8.14 8.65 -3.65
CA ILE A 2 -8.10 8.57 -2.19
C ILE A 2 -7.24 9.71 -1.62
N GLU A 3 -7.69 10.31 -0.55
CA GLU A 3 -7.06 11.47 0.08
C GLU A 3 -6.83 11.20 1.56
N ALA A 4 -5.63 11.46 2.01
CA ALA A 4 -5.24 11.57 3.41
C ALA A 4 -5.35 13.04 3.84
N ARG A 5 -6.09 13.34 4.90
CA ARG A 5 -6.23 14.68 5.47
C ARG A 5 -5.77 14.66 6.92
N GLU A 6 -4.61 15.26 7.19
CA GLU A 6 -4.01 15.44 8.53
C GLU A 6 -3.97 14.11 9.31
N LEU A 7 -3.64 13.00 8.61
CA LEU A 7 -3.62 11.69 9.24
C LEU A 7 -2.55 11.62 10.30
N THR A 8 -2.98 11.34 11.53
CA THR A 8 -2.10 11.18 12.69
C THR A 8 -2.38 9.85 13.36
N LYS A 9 -1.31 9.12 13.72
CA LYS A 9 -1.41 7.91 14.53
C LYS A 9 -0.41 7.91 15.65
N GLN A 10 -0.92 8.07 16.86
CA GLN A 10 -0.16 8.00 18.09
C GLN A 10 -0.30 6.61 18.73
N PHE A 11 0.80 6.06 19.18
CA PHE A 11 0.86 4.83 19.98
C PHE A 11 1.47 5.07 21.35
N VAL A 12 1.15 4.20 22.29
CA VAL A 12 1.75 4.18 23.61
C VAL A 12 2.55 2.89 23.75
N ARG A 13 3.85 3.00 24.03
CA ARG A 13 4.68 1.85 24.37
C ARG A 13 5.06 1.88 25.86
N THR A 14 5.12 0.70 26.47
CA THR A 14 5.59 0.57 27.84
C THR A 14 7.08 0.29 27.82
N LEU A 15 7.87 1.22 28.37
CA LEU A 15 9.31 1.06 28.53
C LEU A 15 9.66 0.16 29.74
N LYS A 16 10.95 -0.23 29.83
CA LYS A 16 11.50 -0.88 31.01
C LYS A 16 11.18 -0.05 32.27
N LYS A 17 10.74 -0.70 33.35
CA LYS A 17 10.27 -0.11 34.61
C LYS A 17 8.85 0.50 34.56
N GLY A 18 8.00 0.11 33.60
CA GLY A 18 6.59 0.51 33.55
C GLY A 18 6.33 1.97 33.12
N LYS A 19 7.35 2.73 32.71
CA LYS A 19 7.14 4.05 32.11
C LYS A 19 6.43 3.90 30.77
N LYS A 20 5.38 4.70 30.57
CA LYS A 20 4.67 4.82 29.29
C LYS A 20 5.29 5.95 28.49
N GLU A 21 5.58 5.70 27.23
CA GLU A 21 6.04 6.69 26.27
C GLU A 21 5.05 6.74 25.10
N GLN A 22 4.66 7.93 24.72
CA GLN A 22 3.86 8.18 23.53
C GLN A 22 4.79 8.47 22.36
N PHE A 23 4.46 7.96 21.19
CA PHE A 23 5.18 8.28 19.97
C PHE A 23 4.21 8.33 18.79
N PHE A 24 4.50 9.16 17.82
CA PHE A 24 3.77 9.25 16.56
C PHE A 24 4.38 8.27 15.56
N ALA A 25 3.57 7.36 15.04
CA ALA A 25 3.97 6.50 13.92
C ALA A 25 3.65 7.15 12.57
N VAL A 26 2.67 8.04 12.56
CA VAL A 26 2.30 8.93 11.44
C VAL A 26 1.87 10.24 12.09
N ASP A 27 2.33 11.36 11.56
CA ASP A 27 2.12 12.68 12.16
C ASP A 27 1.73 13.71 11.09
N HIS A 28 0.47 14.18 11.12
CA HIS A 28 -0.16 15.19 10.26
C HIS A 28 0.10 14.96 8.75
N VAL A 29 0.00 13.71 8.29
CA VAL A 29 0.27 13.34 6.90
C VAL A 29 -0.93 13.68 6.01
N SER A 30 -0.69 14.51 4.98
CA SER A 30 -1.70 14.91 4.00
C SER A 30 -1.19 14.71 2.56
N PHE A 31 -1.91 13.97 1.74
CA PHE A 31 -1.66 13.82 0.30
C PHE A 31 -2.89 13.26 -0.42
N VAL A 32 -2.83 13.30 -1.75
CA VAL A 32 -3.87 12.76 -2.63
C VAL A 32 -3.25 11.75 -3.59
N ALA A 33 -3.81 10.54 -3.65
CA ALA A 33 -3.59 9.59 -4.73
C ALA A 33 -4.71 9.75 -5.76
N LYS A 34 -4.33 10.11 -6.98
CA LYS A 34 -5.28 10.39 -8.06
C LYS A 34 -5.82 9.09 -8.64
N GLN A 35 -6.91 9.20 -9.37
CA GLN A 35 -7.43 8.07 -10.13
C GLN A 35 -6.48 7.73 -11.28
N GLY A 36 -6.26 6.42 -11.49
CA GLY A 36 -5.40 5.94 -12.58
C GLY A 36 -3.92 6.26 -12.39
N GLU A 37 -3.43 6.42 -11.14
CA GLU A 37 -2.00 6.56 -10.86
C GLU A 37 -1.48 5.44 -9.96
N ILE A 38 -0.20 5.14 -10.08
CA ILE A 38 0.57 4.36 -9.10
C ILE A 38 1.31 5.36 -8.21
N LEU A 39 0.89 5.49 -6.96
CA LEU A 39 1.53 6.33 -5.95
C LEU A 39 2.40 5.48 -5.04
N GLY A 40 3.71 5.70 -5.07
CA GLY A 40 4.68 5.06 -4.19
C GLY A 40 4.71 5.71 -2.80
N ILE A 41 4.71 4.90 -1.74
CA ILE A 41 5.02 5.34 -0.38
C ILE A 41 6.40 4.79 -0.04
N LEU A 42 7.40 5.67 -0.07
CA LEU A 42 8.82 5.31 -0.01
C LEU A 42 9.43 5.75 1.31
N GLY A 43 10.18 4.87 1.96
CA GLY A 43 10.86 5.18 3.21
C GLY A 43 11.47 3.96 3.87
N PRO A 44 12.35 4.14 4.87
CA PRO A 44 13.01 3.03 5.57
C PRO A 44 12.02 2.23 6.42
N ASN A 45 12.51 1.10 6.95
CA ASN A 45 11.75 0.34 7.93
C ASN A 45 11.52 1.19 9.19
N GLY A 46 10.29 1.18 9.68
CA GLY A 46 9.88 2.01 10.82
C GLY A 46 9.48 3.45 10.48
N ALA A 47 9.53 3.88 9.21
CA ALA A 47 9.13 5.22 8.79
C ALA A 47 7.63 5.53 8.97
N GLY A 48 6.78 4.51 9.20
CA GLY A 48 5.33 4.67 9.34
C GLY A 48 4.51 4.19 8.16
N LYS A 49 5.13 3.67 7.07
CA LYS A 49 4.46 3.22 5.83
C LYS A 49 3.27 2.29 6.08
N THR A 50 3.50 1.15 6.74
CA THR A 50 2.45 0.17 7.05
C THR A 50 1.33 0.77 7.90
N THR A 51 1.65 1.66 8.87
CA THR A 51 0.65 2.34 9.70
C THR A 51 -0.21 3.26 8.85
N LEU A 52 0.41 4.05 7.98
CA LEU A 52 -0.26 4.94 7.03
C LEU A 52 -1.17 4.15 6.09
N LEU A 53 -0.66 3.09 5.44
CA LEU A 53 -1.44 2.25 4.54
C LEU A 53 -2.62 1.57 5.25
N ARG A 54 -2.46 1.13 6.50
CA ARG A 54 -3.56 0.55 7.29
C ARG A 54 -4.66 1.56 7.61
N MET A 55 -4.31 2.83 7.85
CA MET A 55 -5.31 3.89 8.01
C MET A 55 -6.03 4.15 6.71
N LEU A 56 -5.31 4.30 5.59
CA LEU A 56 -5.89 4.46 4.25
C LEU A 56 -6.81 3.30 3.87
N GLY A 57 -6.39 2.06 4.18
CA GLY A 57 -7.18 0.84 3.96
C GLY A 57 -8.35 0.64 4.93
N SER A 58 -8.61 1.60 5.82
CA SER A 58 -9.66 1.51 6.85
C SER A 58 -9.54 0.28 7.77
N LEU A 59 -8.31 -0.23 7.95
CA LEU A 59 -7.96 -1.32 8.86
C LEU A 59 -7.53 -0.81 10.24
N MET A 60 -7.15 0.47 10.32
CA MET A 60 -6.76 1.15 11.54
C MET A 60 -7.40 2.54 11.58
N GLU A 61 -7.97 2.90 12.72
CA GLU A 61 -8.50 4.24 12.92
C GLU A 61 -7.35 5.21 13.20
N PRO A 62 -7.31 6.39 12.52
CA PRO A 62 -6.39 7.44 12.88
C PRO A 62 -6.69 7.97 14.29
N THR A 63 -5.70 8.56 14.95
CA THR A 63 -5.89 9.31 16.20
C THR A 63 -6.52 10.67 15.88
N GLU A 64 -6.07 11.29 14.76
CA GLU A 64 -6.59 12.53 14.23
C GLU A 64 -6.59 12.48 12.70
N GLY A 65 -7.37 13.35 12.07
CA GLY A 65 -7.51 13.40 10.62
C GLY A 65 -8.52 12.38 10.09
N MET A 66 -8.61 12.28 8.77
CA MET A 66 -9.54 11.39 8.08
C MET A 66 -9.06 10.93 6.71
N VAL A 67 -9.61 9.80 6.27
CA VAL A 67 -9.46 9.29 4.89
C VAL A 67 -10.72 9.62 4.11
N VAL A 68 -10.58 10.18 2.92
CA VAL A 68 -11.68 10.45 2.00
C VAL A 68 -11.44 9.67 0.71
N VAL A 69 -12.39 8.85 0.31
CA VAL A 69 -12.41 8.21 -1.01
C VAL A 69 -13.45 8.92 -1.87
N THR A 70 -13.06 9.30 -3.07
CA THR A 70 -13.97 9.85 -4.08
C THR A 70 -14.07 8.84 -5.22
N ASP A 71 -15.29 8.38 -5.50
CA ASP A 71 -15.55 7.46 -6.59
C ASP A 71 -15.49 8.18 -7.96
N LYS A 72 -15.73 7.42 -9.04
CA LYS A 72 -15.76 7.93 -10.42
C LYS A 72 -16.86 8.96 -10.69
N ASP A 73 -17.92 8.94 -9.89
CA ASP A 73 -19.08 9.83 -10.01
C ASP A 73 -18.93 11.10 -9.14
N GLY A 74 -17.77 11.26 -8.48
CA GLY A 74 -17.44 12.41 -7.63
C GLY A 74 -18.03 12.33 -6.21
N ARG A 75 -18.65 11.22 -5.82
CA ARG A 75 -19.21 11.03 -4.48
C ARG A 75 -18.09 10.77 -3.48
N GLN A 76 -18.06 11.56 -2.42
CA GLN A 76 -17.11 11.39 -1.32
C GLN A 76 -17.64 10.44 -0.25
N MET A 77 -16.78 9.55 0.20
CA MET A 77 -17.04 8.56 1.23
C MET A 77 -15.97 8.64 2.31
N THR A 78 -16.43 8.61 3.56
CA THR A 78 -15.54 8.59 4.75
C THR A 78 -15.91 7.45 5.70
N ALA A 79 -17.11 6.89 5.55
CA ALA A 79 -17.57 5.81 6.40
C ALA A 79 -16.80 4.51 6.12
N LYS A 80 -16.30 3.87 7.17
CA LYS A 80 -15.46 2.67 7.11
C LYS A 80 -16.10 1.50 6.33
N SER A 81 -17.42 1.33 6.41
CA SER A 81 -18.16 0.31 5.67
C SER A 81 -18.09 0.53 4.16
N ASP A 82 -18.20 1.79 3.74
CA ASP A 82 -18.21 2.17 2.33
C ASP A 82 -16.80 2.08 1.74
N LEU A 83 -15.79 2.57 2.48
CA LEU A 83 -14.38 2.52 2.06
C LEU A 83 -13.92 1.10 1.73
N LYS A 84 -14.28 0.11 2.55
CA LYS A 84 -13.87 -1.29 2.36
C LYS A 84 -14.35 -1.94 1.06
N ARG A 85 -15.43 -1.45 0.48
CA ARG A 85 -15.94 -1.95 -0.82
C ARG A 85 -15.12 -1.45 -1.99
N HIS A 86 -14.49 -0.29 -1.83
CA HIS A 86 -13.70 0.36 -2.87
C HIS A 86 -12.20 0.08 -2.77
N ILE A 87 -11.74 -0.59 -1.69
CA ILE A 87 -10.32 -0.80 -1.41
C ILE A 87 -9.98 -2.29 -1.35
N GLY A 88 -9.05 -2.71 -2.19
CA GLY A 88 -8.35 -3.98 -2.09
C GLY A 88 -7.04 -3.81 -1.32
N TYR A 89 -6.91 -4.43 -0.14
CA TYR A 89 -5.74 -4.28 0.71
C TYR A 89 -4.93 -5.58 0.78
N LEU A 90 -3.66 -5.49 0.41
CA LEU A 90 -2.66 -6.53 0.58
C LEU A 90 -1.69 -6.11 1.69
N SER A 91 -1.63 -6.86 2.78
CA SER A 91 -0.61 -6.65 3.82
C SER A 91 0.57 -7.59 3.62
N GLU A 92 1.77 -7.15 4.02
CA GLU A 92 2.99 -7.96 4.05
C GLU A 92 2.77 -9.37 4.66
N ASN A 93 2.00 -9.45 5.73
CA ASN A 93 1.73 -10.69 6.48
C ASN A 93 0.28 -11.18 6.31
N THR A 94 -0.19 -11.27 5.08
CA THR A 94 -1.53 -11.80 4.80
C THR A 94 -1.61 -13.28 5.16
N LYS A 95 -2.39 -13.62 6.19
CA LYS A 95 -2.67 -15.01 6.53
C LYS A 95 -3.73 -15.58 5.58
N LEU A 96 -3.35 -16.63 4.85
CA LEU A 96 -4.24 -17.41 4.01
C LEU A 96 -4.73 -18.65 4.77
N TYR A 97 -5.91 -19.14 4.41
CA TYR A 97 -6.50 -20.32 5.04
C TYR A 97 -5.97 -21.60 4.36
N GLY A 98 -4.92 -22.20 4.91
CA GLY A 98 -4.14 -23.28 4.32
C GLY A 98 -4.94 -24.53 3.90
N ARG A 99 -6.07 -24.81 4.56
CA ARG A 99 -6.91 -26.01 4.31
C ARG A 99 -7.74 -25.91 3.04
N PHE A 100 -8.06 -24.69 2.58
CA PHE A 100 -8.80 -24.47 1.34
C PHE A 100 -7.88 -24.53 0.13
N THR A 101 -8.46 -24.84 -1.03
CA THR A 101 -7.84 -24.55 -2.32
C THR A 101 -7.92 -23.04 -2.57
N VAL A 102 -7.15 -22.56 -3.54
CA VAL A 102 -7.22 -21.12 -3.93
C VAL A 102 -8.62 -20.81 -4.44
N ARG A 103 -9.18 -21.66 -5.32
CA ARG A 103 -10.52 -21.51 -5.88
C ARG A 103 -11.59 -21.42 -4.79
N GLU A 104 -11.58 -22.35 -3.84
CA GLU A 104 -12.52 -22.35 -2.71
C GLU A 104 -12.43 -21.06 -1.90
N MET A 105 -11.22 -20.61 -1.60
CA MET A 105 -11.03 -19.37 -0.85
C MET A 105 -11.57 -18.16 -1.63
N LEU A 106 -11.28 -18.04 -2.91
CA LEU A 106 -11.77 -16.95 -3.74
C LEU A 106 -13.29 -16.95 -3.86
N ALA A 107 -13.91 -18.15 -4.01
CA ALA A 107 -15.37 -18.28 -4.03
C ALA A 107 -16.00 -17.77 -2.71
N ILE A 108 -15.46 -18.18 -1.56
CA ILE A 108 -15.93 -17.70 -0.24
C ILE A 108 -15.85 -16.17 -0.15
N PHE A 109 -14.73 -15.57 -0.59
CA PHE A 109 -14.61 -14.11 -0.57
C PHE A 109 -15.59 -13.44 -1.55
N GLY A 110 -15.80 -14.00 -2.75
CA GLY A 110 -16.78 -13.49 -3.70
C GLY A 110 -18.20 -13.49 -3.12
N GLU A 111 -18.61 -14.58 -2.48
CA GLU A 111 -19.91 -14.69 -1.80
C GLU A 111 -20.05 -13.67 -0.66
N LEU A 112 -18.99 -13.41 0.12
CA LEU A 112 -19.00 -12.38 1.17
C LEU A 112 -19.21 -10.97 0.62
N TYR A 113 -18.82 -10.71 -0.63
CA TYR A 113 -19.10 -9.45 -1.34
C TYR A 113 -20.47 -9.47 -2.05
N GLY A 114 -21.22 -10.57 -1.98
CA GLY A 114 -22.57 -10.71 -2.49
C GLY A 114 -22.68 -11.17 -3.93
N PHE A 115 -21.62 -11.73 -4.51
CA PHE A 115 -21.64 -12.32 -5.85
C PHE A 115 -22.33 -13.67 -5.86
N THR A 116 -23.03 -13.99 -6.95
CA THR A 116 -23.57 -15.32 -7.22
C THR A 116 -22.42 -16.30 -7.55
N VAL A 117 -22.72 -17.60 -7.55
CA VAL A 117 -21.75 -18.64 -7.91
C VAL A 117 -21.23 -18.46 -9.34
N GLU A 118 -22.13 -18.06 -10.25
CA GLU A 118 -21.79 -17.81 -11.66
C GLU A 118 -20.84 -16.59 -11.79
N GLU A 119 -21.16 -15.50 -11.10
CA GLU A 119 -20.30 -14.29 -11.08
C GLU A 119 -18.94 -14.59 -10.45
N CYS A 120 -18.91 -15.35 -9.35
CA CYS A 120 -17.66 -15.80 -8.74
C CYS A 120 -16.83 -16.62 -9.73
N THR A 121 -17.43 -17.55 -10.44
CA THR A 121 -16.73 -18.41 -11.41
C THR A 121 -16.08 -17.58 -12.52
N VAL A 122 -16.82 -16.62 -13.10
CA VAL A 122 -16.28 -15.72 -14.14
C VAL A 122 -15.12 -14.89 -13.61
N LYS A 123 -15.27 -14.30 -12.43
CA LYS A 123 -14.21 -13.49 -11.81
C LYS A 123 -12.97 -14.31 -11.45
N ILE A 124 -13.15 -15.51 -10.90
CA ILE A 124 -12.06 -16.41 -10.53
C ILE A 124 -11.26 -16.83 -11.76
N ASN A 125 -11.94 -17.17 -12.87
CA ASN A 125 -11.24 -17.54 -14.10
C ASN A 125 -10.45 -16.35 -14.66
N TRP A 126 -11.04 -15.16 -14.71
CA TRP A 126 -10.33 -13.94 -15.11
C TRP A 126 -9.11 -13.64 -14.22
N ILE A 127 -9.23 -13.78 -12.89
CA ILE A 127 -8.11 -13.59 -11.95
C ILE A 127 -7.04 -14.67 -12.16
N CYS A 128 -7.46 -15.92 -12.44
CA CYS A 128 -6.57 -17.03 -12.70
C CYS A 128 -5.68 -16.74 -13.91
N ASP A 129 -6.30 -16.34 -15.03
CA ASP A 129 -5.58 -15.96 -16.26
C ASP A 129 -4.64 -14.76 -16.03
N LEU A 130 -5.13 -13.73 -15.30
CA LEU A 130 -4.38 -12.50 -15.03
C LEU A 130 -3.11 -12.73 -14.19
N LEU A 131 -3.15 -13.67 -13.26
CA LEU A 131 -2.07 -13.95 -12.31
C LEU A 131 -1.32 -15.26 -12.57
N ASP A 132 -1.52 -15.91 -13.75
CA ASP A 132 -0.93 -17.20 -14.13
C ASP A 132 -1.10 -18.26 -13.03
N MET A 133 -2.33 -18.55 -12.65
CA MET A 133 -2.64 -19.41 -11.50
C MET A 133 -3.19 -20.80 -11.90
N GLU A 134 -3.32 -21.14 -13.19
CA GLU A 134 -3.94 -22.34 -13.72
C GLU A 134 -3.35 -23.63 -13.13
N GLU A 135 -2.03 -23.65 -12.94
CA GLU A 135 -1.33 -24.85 -12.45
C GLU A 135 -1.61 -25.15 -10.97
N PHE A 136 -2.05 -24.14 -10.19
CA PHE A 136 -2.15 -24.28 -8.74
C PHE A 136 -3.47 -23.81 -8.13
N ILE A 137 -4.42 -23.27 -8.90
CA ILE A 137 -5.68 -22.71 -8.40
C ILE A 137 -6.52 -23.76 -7.62
N ASP A 138 -6.41 -25.02 -7.97
CA ASP A 138 -7.10 -26.15 -7.32
C ASP A 138 -6.21 -26.86 -6.26
N ASN A 139 -5.00 -26.34 -6.01
CA ASN A 139 -4.13 -26.84 -4.95
C ASN A 139 -4.48 -26.22 -3.60
N ARG A 140 -4.27 -26.98 -2.51
CA ARG A 140 -4.39 -26.44 -1.15
C ARG A 140 -3.34 -25.38 -0.89
N ILE A 141 -3.75 -24.29 -0.29
CA ILE A 141 -2.90 -23.11 -0.02
C ILE A 141 -1.67 -23.46 0.84
N GLU A 142 -1.80 -24.41 1.77
CA GLU A 142 -0.66 -24.86 2.59
C GLU A 142 0.50 -25.45 1.79
N LYS A 143 0.20 -26.02 0.59
CA LYS A 143 1.17 -26.66 -0.31
C LYS A 143 1.84 -25.70 -1.31
N LEU A 144 1.40 -24.45 -1.35
CA LEU A 144 1.88 -23.46 -2.32
C LEU A 144 3.27 -22.93 -1.94
N SER A 145 4.06 -22.59 -2.96
CA SER A 145 5.31 -21.84 -2.80
C SER A 145 5.03 -20.42 -2.29
N THR A 146 6.07 -19.69 -1.85
CA THR A 146 5.93 -18.30 -1.40
C THR A 146 5.36 -17.41 -2.49
N GLY A 147 5.86 -17.50 -3.74
CA GLY A 147 5.34 -16.72 -4.87
C GLY A 147 3.89 -17.06 -5.22
N GLN A 148 3.50 -18.36 -5.18
CA GLN A 148 2.11 -18.78 -5.39
C GLN A 148 1.19 -18.25 -4.28
N LYS A 149 1.63 -18.27 -3.02
CA LYS A 149 0.89 -17.67 -1.88
C LYS A 149 0.72 -16.16 -2.06
N GLN A 150 1.73 -15.48 -2.56
CA GLN A 150 1.64 -14.03 -2.80
C GLN A 150 0.65 -13.72 -3.91
N ARG A 151 0.70 -14.45 -5.06
CA ARG A 151 -0.31 -14.33 -6.13
C ARG A 151 -1.72 -14.64 -5.61
N THR A 152 -1.87 -15.65 -4.76
CA THR A 152 -3.14 -15.97 -4.10
C THR A 152 -3.63 -14.83 -3.19
N SER A 153 -2.72 -14.15 -2.48
CA SER A 153 -3.06 -13.01 -1.63
C SER A 153 -3.52 -11.80 -2.45
N ILE A 154 -2.90 -11.57 -3.60
CA ILE A 154 -3.31 -10.55 -4.56
C ILE A 154 -4.68 -10.90 -5.17
N ALA A 155 -4.87 -12.16 -5.62
CA ALA A 155 -6.14 -12.65 -6.16
C ALA A 155 -7.33 -12.39 -5.22
N ARG A 156 -7.12 -12.56 -3.91
CA ARG A 156 -8.11 -12.24 -2.90
C ARG A 156 -8.46 -10.75 -2.87
N CYS A 157 -7.51 -9.86 -3.13
CA CYS A 157 -7.77 -8.41 -3.19
C CYS A 157 -8.56 -8.00 -4.44
N LEU A 158 -8.49 -8.81 -5.51
CA LEU A 158 -9.13 -8.56 -6.80
C LEU A 158 -10.58 -9.01 -6.88
N ILE A 159 -11.00 -9.97 -6.07
CA ILE A 159 -12.27 -10.66 -6.24
C ILE A 159 -13.48 -9.71 -6.27
N HIS A 160 -13.44 -8.61 -5.54
CA HIS A 160 -14.51 -7.61 -5.49
C HIS A 160 -14.30 -6.43 -6.46
N ASP A 161 -13.27 -6.48 -7.33
CA ASP A 161 -12.91 -5.47 -8.33
C ASP A 161 -12.87 -4.04 -7.77
N PRO A 162 -12.02 -3.77 -6.75
CA PRO A 162 -11.98 -2.48 -6.09
C PRO A 162 -11.50 -1.37 -7.03
N ASP A 163 -11.79 -0.11 -6.68
CA ASP A 163 -11.30 1.07 -7.41
C ASP A 163 -9.88 1.48 -7.01
N ILE A 164 -9.46 1.02 -5.82
CA ILE A 164 -8.19 1.39 -5.19
C ILE A 164 -7.51 0.14 -4.65
N TYR A 165 -6.27 -0.07 -5.05
CA TYR A 165 -5.40 -1.09 -4.48
C TYR A 165 -4.40 -0.48 -3.52
N ILE A 166 -4.23 -1.09 -2.35
CA ILE A 166 -3.23 -0.70 -1.36
C ILE A 166 -2.35 -1.92 -1.10
N PHE A 167 -1.09 -1.85 -1.52
CA PHE A 167 -0.12 -2.94 -1.43
C PHE A 167 1.04 -2.56 -0.50
N ASP A 168 1.16 -3.27 0.60
CA ASP A 168 2.22 -3.09 1.59
C ASP A 168 3.33 -4.11 1.34
N GLU A 169 4.46 -3.64 0.76
CA GLU A 169 5.64 -4.43 0.39
C GLU A 169 5.31 -5.69 -0.45
N PRO A 170 4.56 -5.59 -1.57
CA PRO A 170 4.02 -6.76 -2.27
C PRO A 170 5.08 -7.65 -2.93
N THR A 171 6.27 -7.14 -3.21
CA THR A 171 7.37 -7.85 -3.86
C THR A 171 8.42 -8.36 -2.88
N LEU A 172 8.28 -8.06 -1.58
CA LEU A 172 9.24 -8.43 -0.56
C LEU A 172 9.44 -9.95 -0.46
N GLY A 173 10.70 -10.39 -0.58
CA GLY A 173 11.06 -11.80 -0.45
C GLY A 173 10.68 -12.68 -1.65
N LEU A 174 10.28 -12.08 -2.77
CA LEU A 174 9.99 -12.79 -4.00
C LEU A 174 11.22 -12.84 -4.93
N ASP A 175 11.23 -13.85 -5.79
CA ASP A 175 12.16 -13.90 -6.92
C ASP A 175 11.79 -12.87 -8.02
N ILE A 176 12.71 -12.64 -8.93
CA ILE A 176 12.58 -11.62 -10.00
C ILE A 176 11.35 -11.87 -10.88
N ILE A 177 11.03 -13.14 -11.19
CA ILE A 177 9.91 -13.50 -12.07
C ILE A 177 8.58 -13.20 -11.37
N SER A 178 8.45 -13.63 -10.11
CA SER A 178 7.27 -13.38 -9.30
C SER A 178 7.05 -11.87 -9.05
N SER A 179 8.12 -11.11 -8.77
CA SER A 179 8.05 -9.66 -8.60
C SER A 179 7.60 -8.96 -9.88
N LYS A 180 8.12 -9.38 -11.04
CA LYS A 180 7.73 -8.82 -12.33
C LYS A 180 6.24 -9.01 -12.61
N ALA A 181 5.70 -10.21 -12.36
CA ALA A 181 4.27 -10.47 -12.55
C ALA A 181 3.37 -9.51 -11.73
N ILE A 182 3.79 -9.20 -10.48
CA ILE A 182 3.07 -8.25 -9.62
C ILE A 182 3.16 -6.82 -10.15
N ILE A 183 4.34 -6.42 -10.61
CA ILE A 183 4.56 -5.10 -11.21
C ILE A 183 3.72 -4.93 -12.49
N ASP A 184 3.73 -5.93 -13.36
CA ASP A 184 2.95 -5.93 -14.59
C ASP A 184 1.45 -5.86 -14.29
N PHE A 185 0.98 -6.60 -13.28
CA PHE A 185 -0.39 -6.50 -12.78
C PHE A 185 -0.73 -5.07 -12.30
N MET A 186 0.12 -4.42 -11.50
CA MET A 186 -0.15 -3.05 -11.03
C MET A 186 -0.26 -2.06 -12.20
N LYS A 187 0.57 -2.21 -13.24
CA LYS A 187 0.50 -1.41 -14.45
C LYS A 187 -0.80 -1.63 -15.23
N GLN A 188 -1.24 -2.88 -15.37
CA GLN A 188 -2.51 -3.22 -16.03
C GLN A 188 -3.70 -2.63 -15.29
N GLU A 189 -3.73 -2.70 -13.97
CA GLU A 189 -4.83 -2.11 -13.18
C GLU A 189 -4.84 -0.58 -13.27
N LYS A 190 -3.68 0.07 -13.31
CA LYS A 190 -3.58 1.50 -13.63
C LYS A 190 -4.18 1.83 -15.00
N GLU A 191 -3.85 1.06 -16.04
CA GLU A 191 -4.40 1.23 -17.39
C GLU A 191 -5.93 1.04 -17.42
N ARG A 192 -6.49 0.21 -16.54
CA ARG A 192 -7.93 0.08 -16.30
C ARG A 192 -8.54 1.26 -15.54
N GLY A 193 -7.74 2.28 -15.20
CA GLY A 193 -8.16 3.47 -14.45
C GLY A 193 -8.27 3.27 -12.94
N LYS A 194 -7.73 2.16 -12.40
CA LYS A 194 -7.65 1.92 -10.95
C LYS A 194 -6.50 2.72 -10.35
N SER A 195 -6.62 3.09 -9.07
CA SER A 195 -5.53 3.73 -8.32
C SER A 195 -4.76 2.67 -7.54
N VAL A 196 -3.43 2.73 -7.57
CA VAL A 196 -2.57 1.82 -6.82
C VAL A 196 -1.71 2.62 -5.84
N LEU A 197 -1.83 2.34 -4.54
CA LEU A 197 -0.91 2.80 -3.53
C LEU A 197 0.04 1.65 -3.19
N TYR A 198 1.32 1.90 -3.31
CA TYR A 198 2.34 0.88 -3.22
C TYR A 198 3.45 1.29 -2.25
N SER A 199 3.63 0.55 -1.15
CA SER A 199 4.77 0.79 -0.27
C SER A 199 5.96 -0.08 -0.65
N THR A 200 7.13 0.49 -0.60
CA THR A 200 8.39 -0.22 -0.77
C THR A 200 9.55 0.52 -0.11
N HIS A 201 10.64 -0.19 0.13
CA HIS A 201 11.94 0.37 0.46
C HIS A 201 12.96 0.20 -0.71
N TYR A 202 12.53 -0.42 -1.82
CA TYR A 202 13.34 -0.60 -3.03
C TYR A 202 13.21 0.64 -3.93
N MET A 203 14.24 1.49 -3.90
CA MET A 203 14.24 2.79 -4.58
C MET A 203 14.15 2.65 -6.10
N GLU A 204 14.89 1.69 -6.68
CA GLU A 204 14.93 1.44 -8.12
C GLU A 204 13.56 0.94 -8.63
N GLU A 205 12.86 0.12 -7.84
CA GLU A 205 11.53 -0.38 -8.18
C GLU A 205 10.51 0.77 -8.17
N ALA A 206 10.56 1.63 -7.14
CA ALA A 206 9.70 2.80 -7.06
C ALA A 206 9.94 3.79 -8.19
N GLU A 207 11.20 4.03 -8.58
CA GLU A 207 11.57 4.92 -9.68
C GLU A 207 11.03 4.43 -11.03
N PHE A 208 11.00 3.11 -11.23
CA PHE A 208 10.51 2.50 -12.48
C PHE A 208 8.97 2.41 -12.55
N LEU A 209 8.31 2.22 -11.40
CA LEU A 209 6.90 1.86 -11.35
C LEU A 209 5.97 3.04 -11.06
N CYS A 210 6.39 3.96 -10.18
CA CYS A 210 5.49 4.97 -9.64
C CYS A 210 5.40 6.21 -10.53
N ASP A 211 4.18 6.72 -10.70
CA ASP A 211 3.96 8.03 -11.32
C ASP A 211 4.36 9.17 -10.39
N ARG A 212 4.03 9.02 -9.10
CA ARG A 212 4.42 9.93 -8.04
C ARG A 212 4.83 9.14 -6.80
N ILE A 213 5.63 9.78 -5.98
CA ILE A 213 6.16 9.20 -4.73
C ILE A 213 5.90 10.16 -3.59
N VAL A 214 5.46 9.60 -2.47
CA VAL A 214 5.47 10.22 -1.15
C VAL A 214 6.66 9.64 -0.39
N MET A 215 7.68 10.44 -0.14
CA MET A 215 8.81 10.06 0.72
C MET A 215 8.46 10.32 2.17
N ILE A 216 8.55 9.28 3.01
CA ILE A 216 8.18 9.35 4.43
C ILE A 216 9.35 8.92 5.32
N ASN A 217 9.59 9.66 6.38
CA ASN A 217 10.56 9.33 7.42
C ASN A 217 10.01 9.72 8.80
N LYS A 218 10.26 8.89 9.81
CA LYS A 218 9.82 9.13 11.22
C LYS A 218 8.35 9.57 11.36
N GLY A 219 7.47 9.11 10.47
CA GLY A 219 6.04 9.46 10.46
C GLY A 219 5.67 10.73 9.69
N HIS A 220 6.62 11.50 9.17
CA HIS A 220 6.40 12.75 8.44
C HIS A 220 6.67 12.58 6.95
N ILE A 221 5.97 13.37 6.12
CA ILE A 221 6.29 13.49 4.69
C ILE A 221 7.49 14.42 4.54
N MET A 222 8.54 13.91 3.88
CA MET A 222 9.70 14.72 3.51
C MET A 222 9.52 15.41 2.15
N ALA A 223 8.97 14.68 1.17
CA ALA A 223 8.75 15.20 -0.18
C ALA A 223 7.63 14.43 -0.90
N VAL A 224 6.98 15.11 -1.86
CA VAL A 224 5.98 14.51 -2.76
C VAL A 224 6.22 15.03 -4.17
N GLY A 225 6.36 14.12 -5.14
CA GLY A 225 6.56 14.49 -6.54
C GLY A 225 6.69 13.28 -7.45
N THR A 226 6.86 13.50 -8.74
CA THR A 226 7.30 12.46 -9.67
C THR A 226 8.76 12.09 -9.36
N PRO A 227 9.23 10.88 -9.72
CA PRO A 227 10.64 10.53 -9.56
C PRO A 227 11.60 11.57 -10.14
N GLN A 228 11.24 12.16 -11.28
CA GLN A 228 12.06 13.17 -11.94
C GLN A 228 12.09 14.50 -11.15
N GLU A 229 10.94 15.02 -10.73
CA GLU A 229 10.85 16.24 -9.90
C GLU A 229 11.65 16.12 -8.61
N LEU A 230 11.57 14.98 -7.93
CA LEU A 230 12.28 14.74 -6.68
C LEU A 230 13.81 14.73 -6.88
N LYS A 231 14.30 14.11 -7.97
CA LYS A 231 15.72 14.14 -8.34
C LYS A 231 16.20 15.55 -8.68
N GLU A 232 15.40 16.31 -9.40
CA GLU A 232 15.72 17.70 -9.77
C GLU A 232 15.80 18.62 -8.54
N GLN A 233 14.90 18.48 -7.55
CA GLN A 233 14.91 19.24 -6.31
C GLN A 233 16.21 19.08 -5.51
N THR A 234 16.80 17.88 -5.58
CA THR A 234 18.03 17.56 -4.81
C THR A 234 19.30 17.58 -5.67
N GLY A 235 19.17 17.72 -7.00
CA GLY A 235 20.31 17.66 -7.91
C GLY A 235 20.96 16.27 -8.02
N THR A 236 20.22 15.20 -7.69
CA THR A 236 20.73 13.82 -7.67
C THR A 236 20.34 13.03 -8.91
N GLY A 237 21.06 11.93 -9.17
CA GLY A 237 20.84 11.09 -10.36
C GLY A 237 19.86 9.93 -10.15
N ASN A 238 19.55 9.56 -8.92
CA ASN A 238 18.69 8.42 -8.57
C ASN A 238 17.92 8.68 -7.27
N LEU A 239 16.84 7.92 -7.05
CA LEU A 239 15.97 8.10 -5.87
C LEU A 239 16.66 7.76 -4.54
N ARG A 240 17.68 6.91 -4.54
CA ARG A 240 18.42 6.58 -3.32
C ARG A 240 19.15 7.80 -2.79
N ASP A 241 19.92 8.47 -3.64
CA ASP A 241 20.65 9.68 -3.27
C ASP A 241 19.70 10.83 -2.97
N THR A 242 18.59 10.93 -3.72
CA THR A 242 17.47 11.86 -3.44
C THR A 242 16.94 11.69 -2.04
N PHE A 243 16.67 10.44 -1.62
CA PHE A 243 16.15 10.16 -0.29
C PHE A 243 17.13 10.58 0.82
N PHE A 244 18.43 10.30 0.65
CA PHE A 244 19.45 10.73 1.61
C PHE A 244 19.59 12.24 1.67
N ALA A 245 19.54 12.94 0.54
CA ALA A 245 19.59 14.40 0.50
C ALA A 245 18.43 15.04 1.26
N PHE A 246 17.20 14.52 1.13
CA PHE A 246 16.07 14.99 1.94
C PHE A 246 16.25 14.67 3.43
N MET A 247 16.82 13.51 3.80
CA MET A 247 17.10 13.18 5.20
C MET A 247 18.13 14.11 5.85
N GLU A 248 19.18 14.50 5.12
CA GLU A 248 20.20 15.42 5.60
C GLU A 248 19.66 16.83 5.79
N GLY A 249 18.78 17.29 4.88
CA GLY A 249 18.07 18.57 5.03
C GLY A 249 17.14 18.61 6.25
N ASP A 250 16.39 17.53 6.47
CA ASP A 250 15.48 17.38 7.62
C ASP A 250 16.24 17.43 8.97
N THR A 251 17.46 16.86 9.02
CA THR A 251 18.31 16.93 10.21
C THR A 251 18.93 18.33 10.42
N ALA A 252 19.22 19.07 9.37
CA ALA A 252 19.75 20.43 9.48
C ALA A 252 18.73 21.38 10.10
N ASP A 253 17.47 21.30 9.66
CA ASP A 253 16.36 22.10 10.20
C ASP A 253 16.07 21.78 11.68
N GLU A 254 16.20 20.49 12.10
CA GLU A 254 16.10 20.09 13.51
C GLU A 254 17.22 20.71 14.39
N TYR A 255 18.45 20.89 13.86
CA TYR A 255 19.56 21.50 14.60
C TYR A 255 19.44 23.03 14.68
N GLU A 256 19.02 23.72 13.61
CA GLU A 256 18.81 25.17 13.64
C GLU A 256 17.67 25.55 14.59
N ALA A 257 16.56 24.76 14.62
CA ALA A 257 15.45 25.03 15.55
C ALA A 257 15.81 24.87 17.04
N VAL A 258 16.88 24.09 17.35
CA VAL A 258 17.38 23.94 18.74
C VAL A 258 18.32 25.07 19.11
N GLU A 259 19.13 25.61 18.18
CA GLU A 259 20.01 26.74 18.42
C GLU A 259 19.24 28.07 18.62
N ASP A 260 18.13 28.27 17.90
CA ASP A 260 17.26 29.44 18.06
C ASP A 260 16.42 29.42 19.37
N SER A 261 16.41 28.29 20.09
CA SER A 261 15.65 28.08 21.33
C SER A 261 16.53 28.14 22.62
N LEU A 262 17.84 28.38 22.48
CA LEU A 262 18.80 28.56 23.57
C LEU A 262 19.22 30.05 23.71
#